data_a44d085dea1e89ebe4206f4f33ede55f
#
_entry.id   a44d085dea1e89ebe4206f4f33ede55f
#
_cell.length_a   1.000
_cell.length_b   1.000
_cell.length_c   1.000
_cell.angle_alpha   90.00
_cell.angle_beta   90.00
_cell.angle_gamma   90.00
#
_symmetry.space_group_name_H-M   'P 1'
#
loop_
_entity.id
_entity.type
_entity.pdbx_description
1 polymer ?
#
loop_
_entity_poly.entity_id
_entity_poly.type
_entity_poly.pdbx_seq_one_letter_code
_entity_poly.pdbx_strand_id
1 'polypeptide(L)'
;RFTVRGLICLMNFLMWFGNTTILLMAGIMGIDQSLFEAANIDGASSLQVFFKVTLPLLMPILVYTVITALIGGLQMFDVPQVLTNGLGTPNRTSTTLVMYLNNYLKTSKNYGMSGAISVVIFLITGLLSLVVFKSLTKQDEQ
;
A
#
# COMPACT_ATOMS: atom_id res chain seq x y z
N ARG A 1 13.12 -16.67 -12.16
CA ARG A 1 11.72 -16.22 -11.85
C ARG A 1 11.64 -15.55 -10.48
N PHE A 2 12.06 -16.23 -9.42
CA PHE A 2 12.01 -15.68 -8.04
C PHE A 2 12.89 -14.44 -7.87
N THR A 3 14.07 -14.43 -8.48
CA THR A 3 15.05 -13.33 -8.37
C THR A 3 14.48 -12.00 -8.88
N VAL A 4 13.86 -11.98 -10.07
CA VAL A 4 13.30 -10.75 -10.64
C VAL A 4 12.12 -10.24 -9.81
N ARG A 5 11.22 -11.12 -9.38
CA ARG A 5 10.10 -10.74 -8.51
C ARG A 5 10.57 -10.25 -7.15
N GLY A 6 11.56 -10.93 -6.55
CA GLY A 6 12.18 -10.49 -5.30
C GLY A 6 12.84 -9.12 -5.43
N LEU A 7 13.51 -8.87 -6.56
CA LEU A 7 14.12 -7.56 -6.81
C LEU A 7 13.05 -6.46 -6.98
N ILE A 8 11.95 -6.74 -7.71
CA ILE A 8 10.82 -5.81 -7.83
C ILE A 8 10.24 -5.48 -6.46
N CYS A 9 9.99 -6.50 -5.62
CA CYS A 9 9.47 -6.30 -4.26
C CYS A 9 10.43 -5.47 -3.40
N LEU A 10 11.73 -5.77 -3.45
CA LEU A 10 12.75 -5.04 -2.71
C LEU A 10 12.83 -3.58 -3.15
N MET A 11 12.87 -3.31 -4.44
CA MET A 11 12.90 -1.94 -4.97
C MET A 11 11.65 -1.16 -4.60
N ASN A 12 10.48 -1.76 -4.74
CA ASN A 12 9.23 -1.13 -4.35
C ASN A 12 9.18 -0.84 -2.85
N PHE A 13 9.64 -1.78 -2.02
CA PHE A 13 9.75 -1.56 -0.57
C PHE A 13 10.67 -0.38 -0.25
N LEU A 14 11.88 -0.32 -0.83
CA LEU A 14 12.82 0.77 -0.59
C LEU A 14 12.28 2.13 -1.05
N MET A 15 11.55 2.17 -2.16
CA MET A 15 10.95 3.42 -2.66
C MET A 15 9.88 3.99 -1.72
N TRP A 16 9.04 3.12 -1.14
CA TRP A 16 7.89 3.54 -0.35
C TRP A 16 8.13 3.53 1.16
N PHE A 17 9.17 2.83 1.62
CA PHE A 17 9.52 2.71 3.05
C PHE A 17 9.65 4.06 3.73
N GLY A 18 10.40 5.00 3.13
CA GLY A 18 10.62 6.33 3.70
C GLY A 18 9.33 7.14 3.86
N ASN A 19 8.47 7.15 2.84
CA ASN A 19 7.20 7.87 2.88
C ASN A 19 6.28 7.31 3.98
N THR A 20 6.15 6.00 4.05
CA THR A 20 5.34 5.33 5.10
C THR A 20 5.88 5.61 6.49
N THR A 21 7.20 5.57 6.66
CA THR A 21 7.85 5.85 7.95
C THR A 21 7.59 7.28 8.40
N ILE A 22 7.76 8.27 7.52
CA ILE A 22 7.51 9.69 7.84
C ILE A 22 6.04 9.90 8.22
N LEU A 23 5.11 9.29 7.49
CA LEU A 23 3.69 9.43 7.76
C LEU A 23 3.31 8.87 9.14
N LEU A 24 3.81 7.68 9.50
CA LEU A 24 3.58 7.07 10.80
C LEU A 24 4.26 7.85 11.92
N MET A 25 5.48 8.34 11.72
CA MET A 25 6.15 9.20 12.70
C MET A 25 5.38 10.50 12.94
N ALA A 26 4.90 11.16 11.90
CA ALA A 26 4.07 12.36 12.03
C ALA A 26 2.78 12.06 12.81
N GLY A 27 2.17 10.89 12.56
CA GLY A 27 1.02 10.43 13.33
C GLY A 27 1.31 10.26 14.82
N ILE A 28 2.44 9.63 15.15
CA ILE A 28 2.86 9.45 16.56
C ILE A 28 3.13 10.81 17.21
N MET A 29 3.80 11.72 16.53
CA MET A 29 4.09 13.05 17.04
C MET A 29 2.84 13.92 17.22
N GLY A 30 1.74 13.60 16.55
CA GLY A 30 0.45 14.27 16.68
C GLY A 30 -0.38 13.79 17.89
N ILE A 31 0.03 12.73 18.57
CA ILE A 31 -0.65 12.24 19.78
C ILE A 31 -0.30 13.16 20.95
N ASP A 32 -1.33 13.55 21.74
CA ASP A 32 -1.14 14.39 22.91
C ASP A 32 -0.24 13.69 23.94
N GLN A 33 0.83 14.39 24.35
CA GLN A 33 1.82 13.88 25.28
C GLN A 33 1.20 13.56 26.65
N SER A 34 0.14 14.26 27.04
CA SER A 34 -0.58 14.02 28.29
C SER A 34 -1.11 12.58 28.42
N LEU A 35 -1.44 11.93 27.32
CA LEU A 35 -1.89 10.53 27.31
C LEU A 35 -0.76 9.57 27.69
N PHE A 36 0.47 9.85 27.25
CA PHE A 36 1.64 9.06 27.62
C PHE A 36 2.03 9.28 29.09
N GLU A 37 1.92 10.52 29.57
CA GLU A 37 2.18 10.86 30.97
C GLU A 37 1.17 10.20 31.90
N ALA A 38 -0.12 10.23 31.57
CA ALA A 38 -1.16 9.54 32.32
C ALA A 38 -0.91 8.02 32.39
N ALA A 39 -0.60 7.40 31.26
CA ALA A 39 -0.28 5.97 31.19
C ALA A 39 0.97 5.60 32.03
N ASN A 40 1.97 6.47 32.09
CA ASN A 40 3.15 6.27 32.93
C ASN A 40 2.82 6.39 34.42
N ILE A 41 1.94 7.34 34.82
CA ILE A 41 1.45 7.48 36.21
C ILE A 41 0.69 6.22 36.63
N ASP A 42 -0.11 5.64 35.74
CA ASP A 42 -0.83 4.39 35.95
C ASP A 42 0.08 3.15 35.99
N GLY A 43 1.40 3.32 35.81
CA GLY A 43 2.39 2.23 35.86
C GLY A 43 2.37 1.32 34.63
N ALA A 44 1.85 1.78 33.50
CA ALA A 44 1.84 1.01 32.28
C ALA A 44 3.25 0.78 31.72
N SER A 45 3.55 -0.46 31.32
CA SER A 45 4.79 -0.75 30.61
C SER A 45 4.80 -0.20 29.19
N SER A 46 5.97 0.03 28.59
CA SER A 46 6.09 0.57 27.22
C SER A 46 5.30 -0.23 26.18
N LEU A 47 5.22 -1.55 26.33
CA LEU A 47 4.42 -2.40 25.45
C LEU A 47 2.91 -2.17 25.65
N GLN A 48 2.47 -1.97 26.89
CA GLN A 48 1.07 -1.66 27.15
C GLN A 48 0.69 -0.29 26.58
N VAL A 49 1.56 0.71 26.73
CA VAL A 49 1.37 2.04 26.13
C VAL A 49 1.28 1.91 24.60
N PHE A 50 2.18 1.14 23.97
CA PHE A 50 2.15 0.95 22.53
C PHE A 50 0.83 0.32 22.04
N PHE A 51 0.40 -0.80 22.63
CA PHE A 51 -0.78 -1.52 22.14
C PHE A 51 -2.11 -0.90 22.59
N LYS A 52 -2.16 -0.21 23.75
CA LYS A 52 -3.42 0.32 24.32
C LYS A 52 -3.63 1.82 24.04
N VAL A 53 -2.56 2.57 23.79
CA VAL A 53 -2.64 4.02 23.54
C VAL A 53 -2.19 4.36 22.12
N THR A 54 -0.94 4.04 21.79
CA THR A 54 -0.35 4.48 20.50
C THR A 54 -1.03 3.84 19.30
N LEU A 55 -1.16 2.53 19.30
CA LEU A 55 -1.68 1.78 18.15
C LEU A 55 -3.15 2.12 17.83
N PRO A 56 -4.08 2.20 18.79
CA PRO A 56 -5.45 2.61 18.51
C PRO A 56 -5.55 4.04 17.97
N LEU A 57 -4.79 4.99 18.52
CA LEU A 57 -4.79 6.37 18.06
C LEU A 57 -4.17 6.52 16.65
N LEU A 58 -3.27 5.63 16.26
CA LEU A 58 -2.71 5.57 14.91
C LEU A 58 -3.60 4.82 13.91
N MET A 59 -4.65 4.14 14.34
CA MET A 59 -5.49 3.30 13.48
C MET A 59 -5.96 4.02 12.20
N PRO A 60 -6.45 5.27 12.24
CA PRO A 60 -6.86 5.97 11.02
C PRO A 60 -5.72 6.13 10.01
N ILE A 61 -4.50 6.42 10.48
CA ILE A 61 -3.31 6.58 9.63
C ILE A 61 -2.87 5.22 9.09
N LEU A 62 -2.95 4.16 9.91
CA LEU A 62 -2.64 2.79 9.49
C LEU A 62 -3.61 2.31 8.40
N VAL A 63 -4.91 2.55 8.57
CA VAL A 63 -5.93 2.22 7.56
C VAL A 63 -5.63 2.93 6.25
N TYR A 64 -5.36 4.24 6.30
CA TYR A 64 -4.95 5.01 5.12
C TYR A 64 -3.70 4.44 4.47
N THR A 65 -2.67 4.13 5.25
CA THR A 65 -1.40 3.61 4.75
C THR A 65 -1.55 2.24 4.08
N VAL A 66 -2.32 1.34 4.69
CA VAL A 66 -2.58 0.00 4.13
C VAL A 66 -3.37 0.09 2.83
N ILE A 67 -4.41 0.94 2.77
CA ILE A 67 -5.21 1.11 1.56
C ILE A 67 -4.38 1.70 0.43
N THR A 68 -3.61 2.76 0.70
CA THR A 68 -2.76 3.39 -0.32
C THR A 68 -1.64 2.46 -0.79
N ALA A 69 -1.04 1.67 0.10
CA ALA A 69 -0.06 0.66 -0.27
C ALA A 69 -0.66 -0.46 -1.14
N LEU A 70 -1.88 -0.90 -0.84
CA LEU A 70 -2.60 -1.90 -1.64
C LEU A 70 -2.92 -1.35 -3.05
N ILE A 71 -3.42 -0.12 -3.14
CA ILE A 71 -3.69 0.54 -4.42
C ILE A 71 -2.39 0.67 -5.22
N GLY A 72 -1.32 1.18 -4.61
CA GLY A 72 -0.02 1.34 -5.25
C GLY A 72 0.58 0.02 -5.73
N GLY A 73 0.42 -1.06 -4.96
CA GLY A 73 0.86 -2.39 -5.35
C GLY A 73 0.09 -2.96 -6.55
N LEU A 74 -1.24 -2.79 -6.58
CA LEU A 74 -2.08 -3.23 -7.70
C LEU A 74 -1.84 -2.42 -8.99
N GLN A 75 -1.51 -1.14 -8.84
CA GLN A 75 -1.24 -0.22 -9.94
C GLN A 75 0.24 -0.09 -10.27
N MET A 76 1.09 -0.92 -9.68
CA MET A 76 2.53 -0.90 -9.92
C MET A 76 2.87 -0.99 -11.40
N PHE A 77 3.62 0.00 -11.90
CA PHE A 77 4.01 0.12 -13.29
C PHE A 77 5.50 0.35 -13.47
N ASP A 78 6.07 1.35 -12.79
CA ASP A 78 7.40 1.89 -13.08
C ASP A 78 8.51 0.87 -12.85
N VAL A 79 8.54 0.24 -11.69
CA VAL A 79 9.61 -0.71 -11.32
C VAL A 79 9.67 -1.91 -12.27
N PRO A 80 8.58 -2.67 -12.51
CA PRO A 80 8.62 -3.78 -13.43
C PRO A 80 8.81 -3.33 -14.88
N GLN A 81 8.31 -2.17 -15.27
CA GLN A 81 8.49 -1.61 -16.62
C GLN A 81 9.96 -1.34 -16.91
N VAL A 82 10.66 -0.66 -16.00
CA VAL A 82 12.08 -0.31 -16.16
C VAL A 82 12.96 -1.55 -16.07
N LEU A 83 12.77 -2.40 -15.06
CA LEU A 83 13.57 -3.60 -14.84
C LEU A 83 13.50 -4.62 -15.97
N THR A 84 12.38 -4.69 -16.66
CA THR A 84 12.14 -5.69 -17.72
C THR A 84 12.08 -5.09 -19.12
N ASN A 85 12.40 -3.79 -19.27
CA ASN A 85 12.23 -3.03 -20.52
C ASN A 85 10.83 -3.21 -21.14
N GLY A 86 9.80 -3.27 -20.29
CA GLY A 86 8.42 -3.46 -20.73
C GLY A 86 8.03 -4.88 -21.16
N LEU A 87 8.99 -5.81 -21.18
CA LEU A 87 8.77 -7.19 -21.65
C LEU A 87 8.19 -8.12 -20.58
N GLY A 88 8.23 -7.71 -19.31
CA GLY A 88 7.77 -8.53 -18.17
C GLY A 88 8.57 -9.82 -18.00
N THR A 89 9.85 -9.84 -18.41
CA THR A 89 10.74 -11.00 -18.33
C THR A 89 10.93 -11.50 -16.88
N PRO A 90 11.22 -12.81 -16.69
CA PRO A 90 11.19 -13.88 -17.67
C PRO A 90 9.77 -14.40 -17.96
N ASN A 91 9.48 -14.74 -19.21
CA ASN A 91 8.21 -15.34 -19.65
C ASN A 91 6.95 -14.52 -19.26
N ARG A 92 7.00 -13.20 -19.30
CA ARG A 92 5.93 -12.28 -18.92
C ARG A 92 5.42 -12.45 -17.49
N THR A 93 6.17 -13.11 -16.61
CA THR A 93 5.75 -13.37 -15.22
C THR A 93 5.82 -12.15 -14.32
N SER A 94 6.43 -11.06 -14.77
CA SER A 94 6.51 -9.77 -14.09
C SER A 94 5.65 -8.69 -14.74
N THR A 95 4.79 -9.05 -15.70
CA THR A 95 3.86 -8.12 -16.35
C THR A 95 2.72 -7.80 -15.38
N THR A 96 2.54 -6.52 -15.07
CA THR A 96 1.41 -6.02 -14.28
C THR A 96 0.23 -5.67 -15.19
N LEU A 97 -0.97 -5.52 -14.60
CA LEU A 97 -2.15 -5.09 -15.35
C LEU A 97 -1.97 -3.72 -16.00
N VAL A 98 -1.25 -2.81 -15.31
CA VAL A 98 -0.96 -1.47 -15.83
C VAL A 98 0.05 -1.52 -16.98
N MET A 99 1.05 -2.39 -16.92
CA MET A 99 1.95 -2.62 -18.07
C MET A 99 1.19 -3.16 -19.28
N TYR A 100 0.24 -4.07 -19.03
CA TYR A 100 -0.61 -4.63 -20.07
C TYR A 100 -1.49 -3.57 -20.70
N LEU A 101 -2.15 -2.74 -19.89
CA LEU A 101 -2.91 -1.57 -20.34
C LEU A 101 -2.05 -0.62 -21.18
N ASN A 102 -0.85 -0.25 -20.70
CA ASN A 102 0.04 0.66 -21.39
C ASN A 102 0.49 0.13 -22.76
N ASN A 103 0.68 -1.18 -22.89
CA ASN A 103 1.02 -1.81 -24.16
C ASN A 103 -0.11 -1.66 -25.19
N TYR A 104 -1.37 -1.86 -24.79
CA TYR A 104 -2.52 -1.63 -25.68
C TYR A 104 -2.70 -0.18 -26.03
N LEU A 105 -2.42 0.73 -25.10
CA LEU A 105 -2.57 2.16 -25.30
C LEU A 105 -1.51 2.71 -26.26
N LYS A 106 -0.23 2.37 -26.04
CA LYS A 106 0.90 2.97 -26.76
C LYS A 106 1.33 2.17 -27.99
N THR A 107 1.42 0.86 -27.89
CA THR A 107 1.97 0.02 -28.95
C THR A 107 0.88 -0.40 -29.93
N SER A 108 -0.22 -0.96 -29.44
CA SER A 108 -1.30 -1.48 -30.29
C SER A 108 -2.33 -0.42 -30.67
N LYS A 109 -2.33 0.76 -30.01
CA LYS A 109 -3.30 1.85 -30.19
C LYS A 109 -4.76 1.37 -30.13
N ASN A 110 -5.02 0.33 -29.35
CA ASN A 110 -6.35 -0.24 -29.15
C ASN A 110 -6.99 0.40 -27.91
N TYR A 111 -7.62 1.56 -28.11
CA TYR A 111 -8.23 2.34 -27.03
C TYR A 111 -9.40 1.62 -26.36
N GLY A 112 -10.17 0.84 -27.11
CA GLY A 112 -11.27 0.05 -26.55
C GLY A 112 -10.79 -1.00 -25.53
N MET A 113 -9.74 -1.75 -25.88
CA MET A 113 -9.15 -2.74 -24.98
C MET A 113 -8.50 -2.06 -23.76
N SER A 114 -7.81 -0.94 -23.96
CA SER A 114 -7.22 -0.17 -22.87
C SER A 114 -8.30 0.34 -21.92
N GLY A 115 -9.40 0.85 -22.43
CA GLY A 115 -10.56 1.28 -21.63
C GLY A 115 -11.15 0.13 -20.81
N ALA A 116 -11.34 -1.04 -21.42
CA ALA A 116 -11.87 -2.22 -20.73
C ALA A 116 -10.93 -2.67 -19.58
N ILE A 117 -9.62 -2.69 -19.82
CA ILE A 117 -8.63 -3.04 -18.78
C ILE A 117 -8.64 -2.02 -17.64
N SER A 118 -8.77 -0.71 -17.94
CA SER A 118 -8.87 0.35 -16.93
C SER A 118 -10.07 0.16 -16.02
N VAL A 119 -11.24 -0.19 -16.57
CA VAL A 119 -12.46 -0.47 -15.80
C VAL A 119 -12.24 -1.70 -14.89
N VAL A 120 -11.62 -2.76 -15.40
CA VAL A 120 -11.30 -3.94 -14.59
C VAL A 120 -10.36 -3.59 -13.43
N ILE A 121 -9.29 -2.82 -13.67
CA ILE A 121 -8.38 -2.34 -12.62
C ILE A 121 -9.14 -1.53 -11.59
N PHE A 122 -9.99 -0.61 -12.02
CA PHE A 122 -10.81 0.22 -11.13
C PHE A 122 -11.73 -0.60 -10.24
N LEU A 123 -12.44 -1.56 -10.80
CA LEU A 123 -13.34 -2.43 -10.05
C LEU A 123 -12.59 -3.30 -9.02
N ILE A 124 -11.49 -3.94 -9.43
CA ILE A 124 -10.68 -4.76 -8.53
C ILE A 124 -10.12 -3.91 -7.39
N THR A 125 -9.50 -2.77 -7.72
CA THR A 125 -8.89 -1.88 -6.72
C THR A 125 -9.93 -1.31 -5.77
N GLY A 126 -11.07 -0.85 -6.29
CA GLY A 126 -12.16 -0.29 -5.49
C GLY A 126 -12.79 -1.31 -4.56
N LEU A 127 -13.10 -2.52 -5.05
CA LEU A 127 -13.67 -3.59 -4.22
C LEU A 127 -12.71 -4.03 -3.11
N LEU A 128 -11.43 -4.23 -3.43
CA LEU A 128 -10.43 -4.60 -2.44
C LEU A 128 -10.24 -3.51 -1.38
N SER A 129 -10.18 -2.24 -1.80
CA SER A 129 -10.05 -1.11 -0.88
C SER A 129 -11.25 -1.00 0.06
N LEU A 130 -12.47 -1.22 -0.44
CA LEU A 130 -13.69 -1.23 0.38
C LEU A 130 -13.70 -2.40 1.39
N VAL A 131 -13.25 -3.58 0.97
CA VAL A 131 -13.16 -4.75 1.86
C VAL A 131 -12.15 -4.48 2.98
N VAL A 132 -10.96 -3.98 2.64
CA VAL A 132 -9.91 -3.66 3.62
C VAL A 132 -10.37 -2.56 4.55
N PHE A 133 -10.98 -1.49 4.03
CA PHE A 133 -11.51 -0.41 4.85
C PHE A 133 -12.53 -0.92 5.88
N LYS A 134 -13.54 -1.68 5.43
CA LYS A 134 -14.55 -2.26 6.33
C LYS A 134 -13.95 -3.22 7.35
N SER A 135 -12.95 -4.00 6.96
CA SER A 135 -12.31 -4.98 7.85
C SER A 135 -11.51 -4.30 8.96
N LEU A 136 -10.81 -3.21 8.65
CA LEU A 136 -9.99 -2.48 9.62
C LEU A 136 -10.84 -1.55 10.52
N THR A 137 -11.85 -0.89 9.96
CA THR A 137 -12.69 0.04 10.73
C THR A 137 -13.67 -0.68 11.67
N LYS A 138 -14.06 -1.94 11.37
CA LYS A 138 -14.90 -2.72 12.29
C LYS A 138 -14.22 -3.04 13.63
N GLN A 139 -12.91 -2.94 13.73
CA GLN A 139 -12.17 -3.17 14.98
C GLN A 139 -12.23 -1.98 15.93
N ASP A 140 -12.58 -0.79 15.46
CA ASP A 140 -12.69 0.41 16.28
C ASP A 140 -14.04 0.55 17.01
N GLU A 141 -15.03 -0.26 16.65
CA GLU A 141 -16.38 -0.22 17.25
C GLU A 141 -16.61 -1.26 18.38
N GLN A 142 -15.60 -2.05 18.73
CA GLN A 142 -15.64 -3.04 19.83
C GLN A 142 -14.71 -2.63 20.97
#